data_f28910f0ecb639a36d8d08669588346c
#
_entry.id   f28910f0ecb639a36d8d08669588346c
#
_cell.length_a   1.000
_cell.length_b   1.000
_cell.length_c   1.000
_cell.angle_alpha   90.00
_cell.angle_beta   90.00
_cell.angle_gamma   90.00
#
_symmetry.space_group_name_H-M   'P 1'
#
loop_
_entity.id
_entity.type
_entity.pdbx_description
1 polymer ?
#
loop_
_entity_poly.entity_id
_entity_poly.type
_entity_poly.pdbx_seq_one_letter_code
_entity_poly.pdbx_strand_id
1 'polypeptide(L)'
;MTEAGARQLEVGAEIAGPVRVVTAERIEWYDSAMLSAASGELAQVGSNIHTDDDYAKSQGLPGVIADGMIMANWCSSMLVERFGMDYLERGELRTKFIKPVLLGATVFVRGRVLAVERGDDGGTVLKLDVWCKDENGTKVVDGDASIGIAPPA
;
A
#
# COMPACT_ATOMS: atom_id res chain seq x y z
N MET A 1 -12.91 -11.79 -10.27
CA MET A 1 -14.02 -11.31 -9.40
C MET A 1 -15.00 -10.54 -10.25
N THR A 2 -16.29 -10.82 -10.14
CA THR A 2 -17.32 -10.18 -10.96
C THR A 2 -17.59 -8.74 -10.49
N GLU A 3 -17.85 -7.81 -11.41
CA GLU A 3 -18.25 -6.43 -11.17
C GLU A 3 -19.35 -6.23 -10.10
N ALA A 4 -20.18 -7.25 -9.87
CA ALA A 4 -21.23 -7.25 -8.85
C ALA A 4 -20.68 -7.13 -7.41
N GLY A 5 -19.47 -7.61 -7.13
CA GLY A 5 -18.90 -7.62 -5.78
C GLY A 5 -18.38 -6.26 -5.28
N ALA A 6 -18.02 -5.35 -6.19
CA ALA A 6 -17.54 -4.01 -5.84
C ALA A 6 -18.70 -3.06 -5.48
N ARG A 7 -19.87 -3.30 -6.06
CA ARG A 7 -21.07 -2.44 -5.93
C ARG A 7 -21.88 -2.62 -4.64
N GLN A 8 -21.51 -3.56 -3.76
CA GLN A 8 -22.25 -3.90 -2.54
C GLN A 8 -21.49 -3.66 -1.24
N LEU A 9 -20.47 -2.76 -1.24
CA LEU A 9 -19.80 -2.43 0.00
C LEU A 9 -20.64 -1.42 0.81
N GLU A 10 -20.98 -1.81 2.02
CA GLU A 10 -21.63 -0.97 3.00
C GLU A 10 -20.60 -0.30 3.93
N VAL A 11 -21.00 0.79 4.56
CA VAL A 11 -20.19 1.44 5.60
C VAL A 11 -19.85 0.41 6.70
N GLY A 12 -18.59 0.37 7.08
CA GLY A 12 -18.03 -0.59 8.02
C GLY A 12 -17.49 -1.88 7.40
N ALA A 13 -17.75 -2.14 6.10
CA ALA A 13 -17.18 -3.31 5.43
C ALA A 13 -15.65 -3.25 5.42
N GLU A 14 -15.02 -4.37 5.78
CA GLU A 14 -13.55 -4.50 5.79
C GLU A 14 -13.03 -5.17 4.52
N ILE A 15 -11.87 -4.70 4.09
CA ILE A 15 -11.12 -5.23 2.96
C ILE A 15 -9.77 -5.70 3.48
N ALA A 16 -9.36 -6.90 3.09
CA ALA A 16 -8.08 -7.46 3.46
C ALA A 16 -7.22 -7.67 2.19
N GLY A 17 -6.04 -7.11 2.21
CA GLY A 17 -4.98 -7.48 1.27
C GLY A 17 -4.26 -8.77 1.70
N PRO A 18 -3.43 -9.35 0.84
CA PRO A 18 -2.61 -10.50 1.20
C PRO A 18 -1.61 -10.13 2.30
N VAL A 19 -1.31 -11.10 3.17
CA VAL A 19 -0.25 -10.95 4.17
C VAL A 19 1.11 -10.94 3.44
N ARG A 20 1.97 -10.02 3.81
CA ARG A 20 3.28 -9.81 3.18
C ARG A 20 4.40 -9.89 4.22
N VAL A 21 5.52 -10.46 3.83
CA VAL A 21 6.76 -10.43 4.63
C VAL A 21 7.75 -9.51 3.95
N VAL A 22 8.39 -8.64 4.72
CA VAL A 22 9.48 -7.77 4.26
C VAL A 22 10.74 -8.63 4.12
N THR A 23 11.08 -9.03 2.90
CA THR A 23 12.29 -9.80 2.60
C THR A 23 13.37 -8.91 2.01
N ALA A 24 14.64 -9.28 2.18
CA ALA A 24 15.77 -8.59 1.56
C ALA A 24 15.60 -8.50 0.03
N GLU A 25 15.16 -9.59 -0.59
CA GLU A 25 14.91 -9.66 -2.03
C GLU A 25 13.86 -8.61 -2.46
N ARG A 26 12.77 -8.44 -1.71
CA ARG A 26 11.74 -7.42 -2.04
C ARG A 26 12.26 -6.00 -1.92
N ILE A 27 13.07 -5.74 -0.92
CA ILE A 27 13.72 -4.44 -0.75
C ILE A 27 14.65 -4.18 -1.93
N GLU A 28 15.54 -5.11 -2.24
CA GLU A 28 16.50 -4.98 -3.34
C GLU A 28 15.81 -4.78 -4.70
N TRP A 29 14.76 -5.55 -4.98
CA TRP A 29 13.98 -5.40 -6.21
C TRP A 29 13.33 -4.03 -6.30
N TYR A 30 12.77 -3.54 -5.21
CA TYR A 30 12.13 -2.23 -5.18
C TYR A 30 13.16 -1.11 -5.42
N ASP A 31 14.24 -1.10 -4.66
CA ASP A 31 15.28 -0.07 -4.75
C ASP A 31 15.98 -0.08 -6.12
N SER A 32 16.32 -1.25 -6.64
CA SER A 32 16.96 -1.38 -7.96
C SER A 32 16.04 -0.94 -9.10
N ALA A 33 14.75 -1.27 -9.03
CA ALA A 33 13.77 -0.88 -10.04
C ALA A 33 13.57 0.64 -10.09
N MET A 34 13.48 1.30 -8.94
CA MET A 34 13.35 2.75 -8.83
C MET A 34 14.57 3.47 -9.43
N LEU A 35 15.76 3.05 -9.05
CA LEU A 35 17.02 3.63 -9.54
C LEU A 35 17.20 3.37 -11.05
N SER A 36 16.92 2.15 -11.51
CA SER A 36 17.01 1.78 -12.92
C SER A 36 16.01 2.57 -13.78
N ALA A 37 14.79 2.79 -13.29
CA ALA A 37 13.78 3.59 -13.97
C ALA A 37 14.23 5.07 -14.09
N ALA A 38 14.91 5.61 -13.09
CA ALA A 38 15.40 6.98 -13.09
C ALA A 38 16.62 7.18 -14.01
N SER A 39 17.52 6.20 -14.08
CA SER A 39 18.76 6.28 -14.87
C SER A 39 18.64 5.77 -16.30
N GLY A 40 17.63 4.92 -16.59
CA GLY A 40 17.51 4.20 -17.85
C GLY A 40 18.47 3.02 -18.02
N GLU A 41 19.25 2.70 -16.98
CA GLU A 41 20.19 1.59 -16.94
C GLU A 41 19.96 0.75 -15.69
N LEU A 42 20.37 -0.52 -15.69
CA LEU A 42 20.26 -1.37 -14.49
C LEU A 42 21.17 -0.82 -13.38
N ALA A 43 20.56 -0.24 -12.37
CA ALA A 43 21.27 0.35 -11.25
C ALA A 43 21.68 -0.69 -10.21
N GLN A 44 22.89 -0.52 -9.68
CA GLN A 44 23.35 -1.23 -8.48
C GLN A 44 22.89 -0.46 -7.25
N VAL A 45 22.26 -1.18 -6.32
CA VAL A 45 21.87 -0.59 -5.03
C VAL A 45 23.10 -0.47 -4.14
N GLY A 46 23.41 0.78 -3.74
CA GLY A 46 24.50 1.05 -2.81
C GLY A 46 24.10 0.81 -1.35
N SER A 47 25.06 1.02 -0.44
CA SER A 47 24.82 0.98 1.00
C SER A 47 23.88 2.12 1.42
N ASN A 48 22.75 1.77 2.03
CA ASN A 48 21.75 2.69 2.56
C ASN A 48 20.97 2.05 3.74
N ILE A 49 20.02 2.76 4.33
CA ILE A 49 19.21 2.27 5.46
C ILE A 49 18.32 1.07 5.11
N HIS A 50 18.14 0.77 3.83
CA HIS A 50 17.30 -0.34 3.33
C HIS A 50 18.12 -1.58 2.96
N THR A 51 19.45 -1.47 2.82
CA THR A 51 20.29 -2.55 2.31
C THR A 51 21.49 -2.89 3.20
N ASP A 52 21.86 -2.00 4.14
CA ASP A 52 23.05 -2.14 4.97
C ASP A 52 22.70 -1.96 6.45
N ASP A 53 22.84 -3.03 7.23
CA ASP A 53 22.46 -3.07 8.63
C ASP A 53 23.34 -2.17 9.52
N ASP A 54 24.65 -2.13 9.24
CA ASP A 54 25.57 -1.26 9.98
C ASP A 54 25.31 0.22 9.66
N TYR A 55 25.03 0.53 8.40
CA TYR A 55 24.63 1.87 8.02
C TYR A 55 23.31 2.27 8.69
N ALA A 56 22.27 1.42 8.65
CA ALA A 56 21.00 1.68 9.29
C ALA A 56 21.14 1.95 10.79
N LYS A 57 21.94 1.12 11.48
CA LYS A 57 22.24 1.32 12.91
C LYS A 57 23.02 2.62 13.19
N SER A 58 23.94 3.01 12.32
CA SER A 58 24.65 4.28 12.41
C SER A 58 23.71 5.49 12.30
N GLN A 59 22.56 5.32 11.64
CA GLN A 59 21.50 6.33 11.51
C GLN A 59 20.48 6.28 12.67
N GLY A 60 20.73 5.46 13.71
CA GLY A 60 19.84 5.34 14.86
C GLY A 60 18.65 4.40 14.67
N LEU A 61 18.63 3.62 13.61
CA LEU A 61 17.61 2.59 13.37
C LEU A 61 18.02 1.27 14.06
N PRO A 62 17.06 0.41 14.40
CA PRO A 62 17.37 -0.89 15.02
C PRO A 62 17.98 -1.90 14.05
N GLY A 63 17.95 -1.62 12.75
CA GLY A 63 18.46 -2.45 11.65
C GLY A 63 17.89 -2.01 10.32
N VAL A 64 18.07 -2.82 9.28
CA VAL A 64 17.52 -2.58 7.95
C VAL A 64 16.01 -2.42 8.00
N ILE A 65 15.50 -1.38 7.36
CA ILE A 65 14.07 -1.10 7.24
C ILE A 65 13.63 -1.13 5.77
N ALA A 66 12.37 -1.45 5.54
CA ALA A 66 11.75 -1.34 4.21
C ALA A 66 11.57 0.12 3.81
N ASP A 67 11.69 0.41 2.50
CA ASP A 67 11.18 1.68 1.96
C ASP A 67 9.66 1.75 2.20
N GLY A 68 9.19 2.91 2.69
CA GLY A 68 7.78 3.12 2.99
C GLY A 68 6.87 2.94 1.78
N MET A 69 7.36 3.24 0.59
CA MET A 69 6.61 3.08 -0.65
C MET A 69 6.28 1.61 -0.97
N ILE A 70 7.03 0.65 -0.44
CA ILE A 70 6.67 -0.78 -0.55
C ILE A 70 5.29 -1.02 0.09
N MET A 71 5.06 -0.46 1.28
CA MET A 71 3.76 -0.57 1.96
C MET A 71 2.66 0.20 1.22
N ALA A 72 2.95 1.37 0.66
CA ALA A 72 2.01 2.11 -0.18
C ALA A 72 1.59 1.29 -1.43
N ASN A 73 2.56 0.62 -2.08
CA ASN A 73 2.28 -0.28 -3.18
C ASN A 73 1.43 -1.48 -2.77
N TRP A 74 1.61 -2.03 -1.56
CA TRP A 74 0.76 -3.11 -1.07
C TRP A 74 -0.66 -2.64 -0.77
N CYS A 75 -0.84 -1.41 -0.27
CA CYS A 75 -2.16 -0.79 -0.13
C CYS A 75 -2.82 -0.61 -1.51
N SER A 76 -2.10 -0.08 -2.49
CA SER A 76 -2.59 0.07 -3.86
C SER A 76 -2.95 -1.28 -4.49
N SER A 77 -2.11 -2.33 -4.31
CA SER A 77 -2.40 -3.68 -4.79
C SER A 77 -3.72 -4.23 -4.22
N MET A 78 -3.96 -4.05 -2.92
CA MET A 78 -5.23 -4.44 -2.29
C MET A 78 -6.41 -3.73 -2.95
N LEU A 79 -6.28 -2.44 -3.23
CA LEU A 79 -7.34 -1.66 -3.88
C LEU A 79 -7.54 -2.08 -5.34
N VAL A 80 -6.47 -2.36 -6.09
CA VAL A 80 -6.56 -2.93 -7.45
C VAL A 80 -7.24 -4.30 -7.44
N GLU A 81 -6.84 -5.20 -6.53
CA GLU A 81 -7.46 -6.53 -6.41
C GLU A 81 -8.96 -6.44 -6.10
N ARG A 82 -9.36 -5.44 -5.33
CA ARG A 82 -10.76 -5.29 -4.89
C ARG A 82 -11.63 -4.52 -5.87
N PHE A 83 -11.12 -3.46 -6.49
CA PHE A 83 -11.88 -2.50 -7.29
C PHE A 83 -11.49 -2.49 -8.77
N GLY A 84 -10.36 -3.09 -9.15
CA GLY A 84 -9.92 -3.20 -10.54
C GLY A 84 -9.78 -1.83 -11.21
N MET A 85 -10.42 -1.70 -12.38
CA MET A 85 -10.35 -0.48 -13.20
C MET A 85 -10.98 0.74 -12.53
N ASP A 86 -12.01 0.57 -11.69
CA ASP A 86 -12.60 1.69 -10.95
C ASP A 86 -11.57 2.40 -10.08
N TYR A 87 -10.65 1.63 -9.41
CA TYR A 87 -9.56 2.24 -8.68
C TYR A 87 -8.49 2.85 -9.59
N LEU A 88 -8.11 2.18 -10.66
CA LEU A 88 -7.05 2.67 -11.55
C LEU A 88 -7.42 3.95 -12.28
N GLU A 89 -8.69 4.11 -12.65
CA GLU A 89 -9.19 5.26 -13.40
C GLU A 89 -9.70 6.40 -12.52
N ARG A 90 -10.26 6.05 -11.36
CA ARG A 90 -11.03 6.98 -10.51
C ARG A 90 -10.68 6.85 -9.02
N GLY A 91 -9.54 6.24 -8.70
CA GLY A 91 -9.07 6.06 -7.34
C GLY A 91 -8.03 7.10 -6.92
N GLU A 92 -8.06 7.42 -5.66
CA GLU A 92 -7.01 8.18 -4.97
C GLU A 92 -6.57 7.40 -3.74
N LEU A 93 -5.29 7.40 -3.43
CA LEU A 93 -4.70 6.82 -2.23
C LEU A 93 -3.71 7.81 -1.63
N ARG A 94 -3.86 8.09 -0.34
CA ARG A 94 -2.87 8.83 0.46
C ARG A 94 -2.39 7.94 1.57
N THR A 95 -1.09 7.91 1.78
CA THR A 95 -0.46 7.13 2.85
C THR A 95 0.49 7.99 3.66
N LYS A 96 0.51 7.74 4.96
CA LYS A 96 1.45 8.33 5.91
C LYS A 96 2.21 7.19 6.59
N PHE A 97 3.53 7.22 6.47
CA PHE A 97 4.41 6.27 7.15
C PHE A 97 4.60 6.72 8.61
N ILE A 98 4.17 5.88 9.56
CA ILE A 98 4.13 6.23 10.98
C ILE A 98 5.33 5.68 11.72
N LYS A 99 5.72 4.44 11.38
CA LYS A 99 6.85 3.75 11.98
C LYS A 99 7.64 2.97 10.94
N PRO A 100 8.96 2.85 11.12
CA PRO A 100 9.77 2.00 10.25
C PRO A 100 9.33 0.53 10.36
N VAL A 101 9.39 -0.18 9.25
CA VAL A 101 9.10 -1.62 9.15
C VAL A 101 10.41 -2.33 8.93
N LEU A 102 10.78 -3.20 9.87
CA LEU A 102 12.04 -3.92 9.82
C LEU A 102 12.05 -5.03 8.78
N LEU A 103 13.24 -5.34 8.28
CA LEU A 103 13.50 -6.58 7.55
C LEU A 103 13.01 -7.78 8.36
N GLY A 104 12.28 -8.69 7.73
CA GLY A 104 11.68 -9.87 8.34
C GLY A 104 10.28 -9.66 8.91
N ALA A 105 9.81 -8.41 9.08
CA ALA A 105 8.49 -8.13 9.61
C ALA A 105 7.36 -8.68 8.70
N THR A 106 6.30 -9.16 9.32
CA THR A 106 5.07 -9.56 8.64
C THR A 106 4.07 -8.40 8.68
N VAL A 107 3.56 -8.01 7.52
CA VAL A 107 2.67 -6.86 7.36
C VAL A 107 1.29 -7.29 6.89
N PHE A 108 0.27 -6.78 7.59
CA PHE A 108 -1.15 -6.96 7.30
C PHE A 108 -1.71 -5.67 6.72
N VAL A 109 -2.17 -5.73 5.47
CA VAL A 109 -2.81 -4.60 4.78
C VAL A 109 -4.32 -4.71 4.94
N ARG A 110 -4.96 -3.62 5.34
CA ARG A 110 -6.41 -3.57 5.59
C ARG A 110 -7.00 -2.26 5.09
N GLY A 111 -8.28 -2.32 4.77
CA GLY A 111 -9.11 -1.15 4.50
C GLY A 111 -10.48 -1.31 5.14
N ARG A 112 -11.16 -0.20 5.39
CA ARG A 112 -12.54 -0.16 5.89
C ARG A 112 -13.30 0.94 5.17
N VAL A 113 -14.52 0.65 4.70
CA VAL A 113 -15.41 1.64 4.11
C VAL A 113 -15.94 2.56 5.21
N LEU A 114 -15.67 3.86 5.08
CA LEU A 114 -16.13 4.90 6.00
C LEU A 114 -17.41 5.57 5.53
N ALA A 115 -17.53 5.77 4.22
CA ALA A 115 -18.70 6.40 3.62
C ALA A 115 -18.96 5.85 2.20
N VAL A 116 -20.23 5.87 1.82
CA VAL A 116 -20.72 5.57 0.48
C VAL A 116 -21.53 6.80 0.04
N GLU A 117 -21.01 7.53 -0.92
CA GLU A 117 -21.56 8.80 -1.39
C GLU A 117 -22.03 8.68 -2.84
N ARG A 118 -22.95 9.56 -3.26
CA ARG A 118 -23.32 9.65 -4.67
C ARG A 118 -22.31 10.52 -5.41
N GLY A 119 -21.77 10.01 -6.51
CA GLY A 119 -20.92 10.79 -7.41
C GLY A 119 -21.71 11.77 -8.28
N ASP A 120 -21.04 12.81 -8.76
CA ASP A 120 -21.64 13.83 -9.64
C ASP A 120 -22.09 13.25 -10.99
N ASP A 121 -21.47 12.17 -11.43
CA ASP A 121 -21.81 11.41 -12.65
C ASP A 121 -22.97 10.42 -12.46
N GLY A 122 -23.57 10.38 -11.27
CA GLY A 122 -24.61 9.43 -10.88
C GLY A 122 -24.08 8.06 -10.43
N GLY A 123 -22.77 7.88 -10.41
CA GLY A 123 -22.09 6.73 -9.83
C GLY A 123 -22.01 6.77 -8.31
N THR A 124 -21.11 5.98 -7.75
CA THR A 124 -20.87 5.89 -6.32
C THR A 124 -19.42 6.26 -6.00
N VAL A 125 -19.20 6.99 -4.92
CA VAL A 125 -17.87 7.28 -4.37
C VAL A 125 -17.75 6.60 -3.01
N LEU A 126 -16.79 5.68 -2.89
CA LEU A 126 -16.42 5.07 -1.63
C LEU A 126 -15.29 5.87 -0.97
N LYS A 127 -15.43 6.15 0.32
CA LYS A 127 -14.33 6.67 1.16
C LYS A 127 -13.88 5.55 2.09
N LEU A 128 -12.57 5.34 2.14
CA LEU A 128 -11.98 4.24 2.89
C LEU A 128 -10.89 4.75 3.83
N ASP A 129 -10.81 4.15 5.01
CA ASP A 129 -9.61 4.10 5.83
C ASP A 129 -8.73 2.95 5.33
N VAL A 130 -7.43 3.19 5.17
CA VAL A 130 -6.46 2.18 4.70
C VAL A 130 -5.27 2.18 5.63
N TRP A 131 -4.82 1.00 6.07
CA TRP A 131 -3.69 0.92 6.99
C TRP A 131 -2.87 -0.35 6.81
N CYS A 132 -1.63 -0.30 7.30
CA CYS A 132 -0.81 -1.48 7.53
C CYS A 132 -0.50 -1.63 9.02
N LYS A 133 -0.52 -2.88 9.50
CA LYS A 133 -0.03 -3.26 10.83
C LYS A 133 1.04 -4.33 10.70
N ASP A 134 1.99 -4.31 11.62
CA ASP A 134 2.96 -5.39 11.77
C ASP A 134 2.35 -6.60 12.53
N GLU A 135 3.12 -7.66 12.71
CA GLU A 135 2.73 -8.88 13.45
C GLU A 135 2.41 -8.63 14.92
N ASN A 136 2.86 -7.53 15.48
CA ASN A 136 2.58 -7.12 16.87
C ASN A 136 1.31 -6.27 16.96
N GLY A 137 0.62 -6.04 15.84
CA GLY A 137 -0.56 -5.18 15.76
C GLY A 137 -0.26 -3.69 15.77
N THR A 138 1.01 -3.29 15.66
CA THR A 138 1.41 -1.89 15.58
C THR A 138 1.04 -1.33 14.22
N LYS A 139 0.32 -0.20 14.19
CA LYS A 139 0.04 0.52 12.94
C LYS A 139 1.35 1.15 12.44
N VAL A 140 1.79 0.77 11.26
CA VAL A 140 3.02 1.24 10.61
C VAL A 140 2.73 2.19 9.45
N VAL A 141 1.58 2.05 8.81
CA VAL A 141 1.05 2.96 7.79
C VAL A 141 -0.38 3.32 8.16
N ASP A 142 -0.71 4.59 7.99
CA ASP A 142 -2.06 5.14 8.07
C ASP A 142 -2.38 5.84 6.75
N GLY A 143 -3.63 5.79 6.31
CA GLY A 143 -3.99 6.40 5.04
C GLY A 143 -5.48 6.40 4.78
N ASP A 144 -5.84 7.08 3.73
CA ASP A 144 -7.20 7.17 3.20
C ASP A 144 -7.22 6.91 1.70
N ALA A 145 -8.33 6.38 1.21
CA ALA A 145 -8.57 6.19 -0.21
C ALA A 145 -9.98 6.66 -0.60
N SER A 146 -10.10 7.06 -1.85
CA SER A 146 -11.38 7.37 -2.48
C SER A 146 -11.50 6.60 -3.79
N ILE A 147 -12.61 5.92 -4.02
CA ILE A 147 -12.83 5.11 -5.21
C ILE A 147 -14.14 5.52 -5.88
N GLY A 148 -14.04 6.03 -7.10
CA GLY A 148 -15.21 6.30 -7.93
C GLY A 148 -15.66 5.04 -8.67
N ILE A 149 -16.89 4.60 -8.45
CA ILE A 149 -17.51 3.47 -9.15
C ILE A 149 -18.48 4.03 -10.19
N ALA A 150 -18.29 3.65 -11.45
CA ALA A 150 -19.17 4.10 -12.53
C ALA A 150 -20.63 3.68 -12.31
N PRO A 151 -21.62 4.47 -12.76
CA PRO A 151 -23.00 4.05 -12.75
C PRO A 151 -23.18 2.78 -13.63
N PRO A 152 -24.17 1.93 -13.32
CA PRO A 152 -24.49 0.81 -14.20
C PRO A 152 -24.89 1.32 -15.58
N ALA A 153 -24.41 0.62 -16.61
CA ALA A 153 -24.75 0.91 -18.00
C ALA A 153 -26.26 0.69 -18.27
#